data_d7474a7f58e30c8cf2fe7267b108120c
#
_entry.id   d7474a7f58e30c8cf2fe7267b108120c
#
_cell.length_a   1.000
_cell.length_b   1.000
_cell.length_c   1.000
_cell.angle_alpha   90.00
_cell.angle_beta   90.00
_cell.angle_gamma   90.00
#
_symmetry.space_group_name_H-M   'P 1'
#
loop_
_entity.id
_entity.type
_entity.pdbx_description
1 polymer ?
#
loop_
_entity_poly.entity_id
_entity_poly.type
_entity_poly.pdbx_seq_one_letter_code
_entity_poly.pdbx_strand_id
1 'polypeptide(L)'
;MMPKKYLIYGISKGLGKAIAQAIPQEKDVVFGVSRSQPVDAKDNLVWIQADLSKPTEAVTAVQGIVGDIPLDYLIYNVGIWEQDAFTDTYDFEQSSAGEIVQMIQTNITASILALQAFIKNLKGSENAKIILIGSTWGLENHKGKEVAFSASKFALRGMVHALRESLREHAIGISILNLGYLATEYDCDFPVEEVLKETEAALIPLTDVLAAVRFILNTSKATCVKEIDMPAMQDFNV
;
A
#
# COMPACT_ATOMS: atom_id res chain seq x y z
N MET A 1 19.89 17.53 -2.56
CA MET A 1 19.01 17.07 -1.49
C MET A 1 19.63 15.85 -0.83
N MET A 2 19.46 15.67 0.47
CA MET A 2 19.92 14.46 1.18
C MET A 2 19.14 13.22 0.69
N PRO A 3 19.78 12.03 0.69
CA PRO A 3 19.10 10.78 0.37
C PRO A 3 17.86 10.56 1.24
N LYS A 4 16.77 10.14 0.64
CA LYS A 4 15.53 9.78 1.34
C LYS A 4 15.53 8.32 1.72
N LYS A 5 14.83 7.97 2.79
CA LYS A 5 14.72 6.61 3.29
C LYS A 5 13.26 6.16 3.29
N TYR A 6 13.02 5.10 2.57
CA TYR A 6 11.70 4.50 2.37
C TYR A 6 11.59 3.19 3.12
N LEU A 7 10.44 2.94 3.73
CA LEU A 7 10.01 1.61 4.14
C LEU A 7 8.76 1.24 3.34
N ILE A 8 8.88 0.23 2.47
CA ILE A 8 7.81 -0.16 1.54
C ILE A 8 7.42 -1.61 1.78
N TYR A 9 6.17 -1.85 2.12
CA TYR A 9 5.61 -3.18 2.28
C TYR A 9 4.95 -3.67 0.98
N GLY A 10 5.16 -4.95 0.65
CA GLY A 10 4.53 -5.61 -0.50
C GLY A 10 5.24 -5.38 -1.83
N ILE A 11 6.59 -5.44 -1.85
CA ILE A 11 7.41 -5.09 -3.00
C ILE A 11 7.68 -6.21 -4.02
N SER A 12 7.16 -7.42 -3.79
CA SER A 12 7.55 -8.58 -4.64
C SER A 12 7.01 -8.52 -6.06
N LYS A 13 5.85 -7.88 -6.28
CA LYS A 13 5.17 -7.78 -7.58
C LYS A 13 4.19 -6.61 -7.64
N GLY A 14 3.61 -6.38 -8.82
CA GLY A 14 2.54 -5.41 -9.06
C GLY A 14 2.88 -4.01 -8.60
N LEU A 15 1.91 -3.29 -8.04
CA LEU A 15 2.06 -1.89 -7.64
C LEU A 15 3.23 -1.67 -6.65
N GLY A 16 3.43 -2.55 -5.68
CA GLY A 16 4.51 -2.37 -4.70
C GLY A 16 5.90 -2.48 -5.33
N LYS A 17 6.10 -3.42 -6.29
CA LYS A 17 7.32 -3.49 -7.11
C LYS A 17 7.51 -2.18 -7.90
N ALA A 18 6.45 -1.74 -8.57
CA ALA A 18 6.47 -0.50 -9.36
C ALA A 18 6.83 0.73 -8.50
N ILE A 19 6.25 0.87 -7.31
CA ILE A 19 6.59 1.94 -6.37
C ILE A 19 8.05 1.86 -5.96
N ALA A 20 8.54 0.70 -5.56
CA ALA A 20 9.93 0.52 -5.10
C ALA A 20 10.96 0.80 -6.20
N GLN A 21 10.59 0.54 -7.46
CA GLN A 21 11.47 0.79 -8.60
C GLN A 21 11.39 2.22 -9.15
N ALA A 22 10.20 2.82 -9.22
CA ALA A 22 10.00 4.07 -9.95
C ALA A 22 9.98 5.33 -9.08
N ILE A 23 9.74 5.21 -7.77
CA ILE A 23 9.60 6.39 -6.89
C ILE A 23 10.94 6.82 -6.29
N PRO A 24 11.73 5.93 -5.63
CA PRO A 24 13.02 6.30 -5.05
C PRO A 24 14.05 6.64 -6.13
N GLN A 25 14.91 7.63 -5.84
CA GLN A 25 16.09 7.94 -6.66
C GLN A 25 17.22 6.95 -6.34
N GLU A 26 18.22 6.84 -7.21
CA GLU A 26 19.37 5.93 -7.02
C GLU A 26 20.12 6.16 -5.70
N LYS A 27 20.20 7.41 -5.23
CA LYS A 27 20.84 7.76 -3.96
C LYS A 27 20.01 7.46 -2.71
N ASP A 28 18.72 7.20 -2.87
CA ASP A 28 17.81 6.94 -1.75
C ASP A 28 18.01 5.51 -1.23
N VAL A 29 17.56 5.24 -0.01
CA VAL A 29 17.61 3.90 0.59
C VAL A 29 16.19 3.36 0.68
N VAL A 30 15.98 2.13 0.23
CA VAL A 30 14.69 1.46 0.24
C VAL A 30 14.76 0.22 1.12
N PHE A 31 14.07 0.20 2.24
CA PHE A 31 13.77 -1.01 2.99
C PHE A 31 12.49 -1.61 2.44
N GLY A 32 12.62 -2.73 1.74
CA GLY A 32 11.52 -3.35 1.03
C GLY A 32 11.09 -4.67 1.66
N VAL A 33 9.84 -4.77 2.08
CA VAL A 33 9.30 -5.91 2.83
C VAL A 33 8.43 -6.78 1.95
N SER A 34 8.73 -8.07 1.87
CA SER A 34 7.90 -9.07 1.16
C SER A 34 8.28 -10.51 1.55
N ARG A 35 7.44 -11.48 1.21
CA ARG A 35 7.71 -12.91 1.44
C ARG A 35 8.81 -13.46 0.53
N SER A 36 8.87 -12.97 -0.70
CA SER A 36 9.86 -13.37 -1.71
C SER A 36 10.63 -12.16 -2.18
N GLN A 37 11.91 -12.34 -2.50
CA GLN A 37 12.76 -11.30 -3.07
C GLN A 37 12.18 -10.86 -4.42
N PRO A 38 12.07 -9.53 -4.68
CA PRO A 38 11.66 -9.05 -5.99
C PRO A 38 12.71 -9.40 -7.05
N VAL A 39 12.24 -9.78 -8.23
CA VAL A 39 13.10 -9.91 -9.41
C VAL A 39 13.51 -8.49 -9.85
N ASP A 40 14.72 -8.31 -10.33
CA ASP A 40 15.27 -7.03 -10.79
C ASP A 40 15.32 -5.94 -9.70
N ALA A 41 15.68 -6.34 -8.49
CA ALA A 41 15.90 -5.39 -7.39
C ALA A 41 17.02 -4.41 -7.72
N LYS A 42 16.82 -3.11 -7.43
CA LYS A 42 17.85 -2.09 -7.55
C LYS A 42 18.89 -2.19 -6.43
N ASP A 43 20.08 -1.69 -6.67
CA ASP A 43 21.22 -1.75 -5.72
C ASP A 43 20.92 -1.02 -4.40
N ASN A 44 20.03 -0.04 -4.42
CA ASN A 44 19.63 0.74 -3.24
C ASN A 44 18.51 0.09 -2.42
N LEU A 45 18.10 -1.15 -2.77
CA LEU A 45 17.08 -1.91 -2.07
C LEU A 45 17.70 -2.85 -1.03
N VAL A 46 17.33 -2.67 0.22
CA VAL A 46 17.55 -3.63 1.31
C VAL A 46 16.28 -4.48 1.42
N TRP A 47 16.31 -5.69 0.90
CA TRP A 47 15.17 -6.60 1.01
C TRP A 47 15.07 -7.23 2.40
N ILE A 48 13.86 -7.23 2.95
CA ILE A 48 13.53 -7.80 4.24
C ILE A 48 12.44 -8.86 4.04
N GLN A 49 12.79 -10.10 4.32
CA GLN A 49 11.83 -11.20 4.26
C GLN A 49 10.90 -11.16 5.48
N ALA A 50 9.59 -11.04 5.23
CA ALA A 50 8.59 -11.11 6.28
C ALA A 50 7.25 -11.65 5.76
N ASP A 51 6.58 -12.45 6.57
CA ASP A 51 5.22 -12.96 6.32
C ASP A 51 4.22 -12.19 7.19
N LEU A 52 3.44 -11.32 6.56
CA LEU A 52 2.47 -10.46 7.25
C LEU A 52 1.24 -11.23 7.77
N SER A 53 1.05 -12.49 7.40
CA SER A 53 0.06 -13.35 8.07
C SER A 53 0.47 -13.71 9.51
N LYS A 54 1.73 -13.41 9.87
CA LYS A 54 2.31 -13.52 11.22
C LYS A 54 2.77 -12.13 11.70
N PRO A 55 1.85 -11.24 12.05
CA PRO A 55 2.12 -9.82 12.20
C PRO A 55 3.24 -9.48 13.20
N THR A 56 3.28 -10.14 14.34
CA THR A 56 4.30 -9.89 15.40
C THR A 56 5.69 -10.33 14.95
N GLU A 57 5.81 -11.50 14.33
CA GLU A 57 7.08 -11.99 13.78
C GLU A 57 7.59 -11.07 12.68
N ALA A 58 6.68 -10.64 11.79
CA ALA A 58 7.00 -9.74 10.69
C ALA A 58 7.53 -8.39 11.20
N VAL A 59 6.88 -7.78 12.19
CA VAL A 59 7.36 -6.52 12.78
C VAL A 59 8.75 -6.69 13.41
N THR A 60 8.96 -7.76 14.16
CA THR A 60 10.27 -8.05 14.78
C THR A 60 11.38 -8.18 13.72
N ALA A 61 11.11 -8.90 12.62
CA ALA A 61 12.08 -9.05 11.53
C ALA A 61 12.43 -7.70 10.88
N VAL A 62 11.42 -6.86 10.61
CA VAL A 62 11.64 -5.55 9.99
C VAL A 62 12.37 -4.59 10.94
N GLN A 63 11.98 -4.56 12.23
CA GLN A 63 12.66 -3.75 13.24
C GLN A 63 14.13 -4.17 13.44
N GLY A 64 14.43 -5.45 13.36
CA GLY A 64 15.79 -5.98 13.46
C GLY A 64 16.75 -5.44 12.39
N ILE A 65 16.23 -5.06 11.22
CA ILE A 65 17.04 -4.54 10.12
C ILE A 65 16.99 -3.01 10.05
N VAL A 66 15.80 -2.42 10.19
CA VAL A 66 15.63 -0.96 10.13
C VAL A 66 16.17 -0.27 11.38
N GLY A 67 16.03 -0.88 12.55
CA GLY A 67 16.50 -0.32 13.81
C GLY A 67 15.97 1.08 14.09
N ASP A 68 16.84 1.95 14.57
CA ASP A 68 16.52 3.37 14.86
C ASP A 68 16.77 4.33 13.66
N ILE A 69 16.94 3.80 12.46
CA ILE A 69 17.19 4.63 11.27
C ILE A 69 15.98 5.56 11.02
N PRO A 70 16.18 6.91 10.94
CA PRO A 70 15.09 7.81 10.58
C PRO A 70 14.54 7.48 9.19
N LEU A 71 13.21 7.43 9.05
CA LEU A 71 12.50 7.17 7.81
C LEU A 71 11.81 8.44 7.33
N ASP A 72 11.90 8.73 6.02
CA ASP A 72 11.13 9.80 5.40
C ASP A 72 9.73 9.33 5.00
N TYR A 73 9.64 8.11 4.47
CA TYR A 73 8.39 7.60 3.91
C TYR A 73 8.12 6.16 4.33
N LEU A 74 6.86 5.90 4.68
CA LEU A 74 6.34 4.55 4.89
C LEU A 74 5.18 4.32 3.93
N ILE A 75 5.29 3.30 3.07
CA ILE A 75 4.24 2.93 2.11
C ILE A 75 3.78 1.51 2.41
N TYR A 76 2.52 1.36 2.78
CA TYR A 76 1.93 0.06 3.07
C TYR A 76 1.04 -0.38 1.91
N ASN A 77 1.61 -1.23 1.03
CA ASN A 77 0.95 -1.75 -0.17
C ASN A 77 0.73 -3.26 -0.04
N VAL A 78 -0.02 -3.68 0.97
CA VAL A 78 -0.35 -5.09 1.18
C VAL A 78 -1.84 -5.26 1.38
N GLY A 79 -2.38 -6.27 0.72
CA GLY A 79 -3.74 -6.72 0.89
C GLY A 79 -3.91 -8.08 0.22
N ILE A 80 -4.65 -8.94 0.88
CA ILE A 80 -5.15 -10.20 0.32
C ILE A 80 -6.66 -10.16 0.34
N TRP A 81 -7.28 -11.01 -0.43
CA TRP A 81 -8.72 -11.13 -0.58
C TRP A 81 -9.13 -12.60 -0.56
N GLU A 82 -10.42 -12.89 -0.51
CA GLU A 82 -11.00 -14.23 -0.54
C GLU A 82 -10.60 -14.96 -1.84
N GLN A 83 -10.46 -16.28 -1.78
CA GLN A 83 -9.97 -17.08 -2.92
C GLN A 83 -10.81 -16.87 -4.18
N ASP A 84 -12.14 -16.79 -4.04
CA ASP A 84 -13.08 -16.60 -5.15
C ASP A 84 -13.54 -15.14 -5.28
N ALA A 85 -12.82 -14.19 -4.64
CA ALA A 85 -13.14 -12.78 -4.72
C ALA A 85 -13.14 -12.28 -6.17
N PHE A 86 -14.03 -11.34 -6.45
CA PHE A 86 -14.16 -10.67 -7.76
C PHE A 86 -14.60 -11.60 -8.90
N THR A 87 -15.20 -12.75 -8.56
CA THR A 87 -15.78 -13.69 -9.53
C THR A 87 -17.29 -13.79 -9.34
N ASP A 88 -17.98 -14.29 -10.36
CA ASP A 88 -19.43 -14.52 -10.30
C ASP A 88 -19.80 -15.66 -9.33
N THR A 89 -18.82 -16.51 -8.99
CA THR A 89 -18.97 -17.65 -8.08
C THR A 89 -18.73 -17.30 -6.61
N TYR A 90 -18.38 -16.06 -6.29
CA TYR A 90 -18.15 -15.66 -4.91
C TYR A 90 -19.41 -15.86 -4.06
N ASP A 91 -19.26 -16.60 -2.98
CA ASP A 91 -20.30 -16.89 -2.00
C ASP A 91 -19.73 -16.75 -0.59
N PHE A 92 -20.17 -15.72 0.14
CA PHE A 92 -19.70 -15.47 1.49
C PHE A 92 -20.01 -16.63 2.46
N GLU A 93 -21.12 -17.34 2.28
CA GLU A 93 -21.48 -18.47 3.14
C GLU A 93 -20.48 -19.63 3.03
N GLN A 94 -19.75 -19.73 1.92
CA GLN A 94 -18.73 -20.75 1.69
C GLN A 94 -17.32 -20.31 2.10
N SER A 95 -17.12 -19.03 2.46
CA SER A 95 -15.81 -18.53 2.88
C SER A 95 -15.32 -19.25 4.13
N SER A 96 -14.08 -19.72 4.12
CA SER A 96 -13.51 -20.42 5.27
C SER A 96 -13.17 -19.47 6.41
N ALA A 97 -13.43 -19.87 7.66
CA ALA A 97 -13.04 -19.08 8.84
C ALA A 97 -11.53 -18.82 8.88
N GLY A 98 -10.70 -19.79 8.44
CA GLY A 98 -9.24 -19.63 8.38
C GLY A 98 -8.81 -18.53 7.41
N GLU A 99 -9.43 -18.46 6.24
CA GLU A 99 -9.18 -17.43 5.23
C GLU A 99 -9.56 -16.03 5.74
N ILE A 100 -10.74 -15.90 6.35
CA ILE A 100 -11.19 -14.65 6.97
C ILE A 100 -10.19 -14.17 8.04
N VAL A 101 -9.80 -15.06 8.96
CA VAL A 101 -8.83 -14.74 10.02
C VAL A 101 -7.48 -14.32 9.43
N GLN A 102 -6.98 -15.07 8.44
CA GLN A 102 -5.72 -14.73 7.77
C GLN A 102 -5.78 -13.37 7.09
N MET A 103 -6.91 -13.03 6.47
CA MET A 103 -7.13 -11.73 5.84
C MET A 103 -7.10 -10.59 6.87
N ILE A 104 -7.82 -10.73 7.99
CA ILE A 104 -7.81 -9.74 9.06
C ILE A 104 -6.40 -9.55 9.63
N GLN A 105 -5.67 -10.65 9.85
CA GLN A 105 -4.28 -10.59 10.32
C GLN A 105 -3.37 -9.85 9.33
N THR A 106 -3.47 -10.19 8.03
CA THR A 106 -2.60 -9.62 6.99
C THR A 106 -2.95 -8.18 6.66
N ASN A 107 -4.25 -7.88 6.45
CA ASN A 107 -4.68 -6.58 5.95
C ASN A 107 -4.77 -5.54 7.07
N ILE A 108 -5.19 -5.93 8.28
CA ILE A 108 -5.47 -5.00 9.38
C ILE A 108 -4.40 -5.10 10.46
N THR A 109 -4.25 -6.26 11.11
CA THR A 109 -3.36 -6.36 12.27
C THR A 109 -1.92 -6.03 11.91
N ALA A 110 -1.42 -6.60 10.80
CA ALA A 110 -0.05 -6.34 10.36
C ALA A 110 0.17 -4.86 10.00
N SER A 111 -0.81 -4.19 9.37
CA SER A 111 -0.69 -2.77 9.05
C SER A 111 -0.64 -1.89 10.30
N ILE A 112 -1.48 -2.16 11.30
CA ILE A 112 -1.48 -1.42 12.57
C ILE A 112 -0.14 -1.59 13.29
N LEU A 113 0.34 -2.83 13.44
CA LEU A 113 1.60 -3.10 14.12
C LEU A 113 2.81 -2.53 13.37
N ALA A 114 2.82 -2.62 12.04
CA ALA A 114 3.86 -2.00 11.22
C ALA A 114 3.91 -0.48 11.42
N LEU A 115 2.77 0.20 11.37
CA LEU A 115 2.72 1.64 11.60
C LEU A 115 3.17 1.99 13.02
N GLN A 116 2.65 1.31 14.04
CA GLN A 116 3.03 1.53 15.44
C GLN A 116 4.54 1.41 15.63
N ALA A 117 5.15 0.38 15.05
CA ALA A 117 6.57 0.08 15.21
C ALA A 117 7.50 1.17 14.68
N PHE A 118 7.10 1.89 13.61
CA PHE A 118 7.96 2.84 12.90
C PHE A 118 7.58 4.32 13.06
N ILE A 119 6.60 4.65 13.91
CA ILE A 119 6.26 6.06 14.22
C ILE A 119 7.49 6.82 14.75
N LYS A 120 8.28 6.21 15.63
CA LYS A 120 9.50 6.83 16.17
C LYS A 120 10.49 7.21 15.07
N ASN A 121 10.68 6.32 14.09
CA ASN A 121 11.56 6.54 12.95
C ASN A 121 11.08 7.69 12.05
N LEU A 122 9.75 7.79 11.83
CA LEU A 122 9.14 8.84 11.01
C LEU A 122 9.19 10.22 11.69
N LYS A 123 9.09 10.28 13.03
CA LYS A 123 9.23 11.54 13.79
C LYS A 123 10.60 12.21 13.60
N GLY A 124 11.62 11.46 13.18
CA GLY A 124 12.94 11.97 12.88
C GLY A 124 13.08 12.70 11.53
N SER A 125 12.08 12.66 10.67
CA SER A 125 12.09 13.32 9.36
C SER A 125 11.44 14.69 9.39
N GLU A 126 11.98 15.65 8.61
CA GLU A 126 11.40 17.00 8.48
C GLU A 126 10.04 17.03 7.75
N ASN A 127 9.74 16.04 6.91
CA ASN A 127 8.53 15.98 6.10
C ASN A 127 8.09 14.51 5.90
N ALA A 128 7.86 13.81 7.00
CA ALA A 128 7.46 12.42 6.94
C ALA A 128 6.08 12.22 6.29
N LYS A 129 5.96 11.16 5.49
CA LYS A 129 4.68 10.75 4.87
C LYS A 129 4.43 9.26 5.10
N ILE A 130 3.19 8.95 5.37
CA ILE A 130 2.65 7.58 5.39
C ILE A 130 1.62 7.48 4.28
N ILE A 131 1.75 6.45 3.44
CA ILE A 131 0.77 6.13 2.39
C ILE A 131 0.28 4.71 2.59
N LEU A 132 -1.02 4.54 2.74
CA LEU A 132 -1.67 3.24 2.73
C LEU A 132 -2.39 3.04 1.40
N ILE A 133 -2.28 1.84 0.85
CA ILE A 133 -3.03 1.45 -0.35
C ILE A 133 -4.33 0.80 0.09
N GLY A 134 -5.39 1.59 -0.04
CA GLY A 134 -6.77 1.20 0.19
C GLY A 134 -7.38 0.46 -1.01
N SER A 135 -8.69 0.57 -1.14
CA SER A 135 -9.46 0.07 -2.28
C SER A 135 -10.77 0.83 -2.37
N THR A 136 -11.35 0.89 -3.55
CA THR A 136 -12.72 1.35 -3.78
C THR A 136 -13.74 0.51 -2.98
N TRP A 137 -13.44 -0.75 -2.64
CA TRP A 137 -14.20 -1.57 -1.67
C TRP A 137 -14.18 -1.05 -0.23
N GLY A 138 -13.39 -0.04 0.09
CA GLY A 138 -13.42 0.70 1.35
C GLY A 138 -14.25 1.98 1.30
N LEU A 139 -14.93 2.28 0.20
CA LEU A 139 -15.79 3.45 0.02
C LEU A 139 -17.26 3.10 0.26
N GLU A 140 -18.06 4.10 0.64
CA GLU A 140 -19.50 3.94 0.76
C GLU A 140 -20.12 3.73 -0.64
N ASN A 141 -21.18 2.92 -0.67
CA ASN A 141 -21.99 2.65 -1.87
C ASN A 141 -21.29 1.83 -2.98
N HIS A 142 -20.16 1.19 -2.70
CA HIS A 142 -19.63 0.20 -3.65
C HIS A 142 -20.57 -1.00 -3.81
N LYS A 143 -20.51 -1.68 -4.95
CA LYS A 143 -21.34 -2.87 -5.26
C LYS A 143 -20.62 -4.20 -5.06
N GLY A 144 -19.38 -4.16 -4.56
CA GLY A 144 -18.60 -5.36 -4.28
C GLY A 144 -19.25 -6.24 -3.22
N LYS A 145 -19.14 -7.55 -3.39
CA LYS A 145 -19.76 -8.56 -2.53
C LYS A 145 -18.81 -9.14 -1.47
N GLU A 146 -17.51 -8.89 -1.60
CA GLU A 146 -16.42 -9.45 -0.80
C GLU A 146 -16.43 -8.88 0.62
N VAL A 147 -17.05 -9.61 1.54
CA VAL A 147 -17.39 -9.11 2.89
C VAL A 147 -16.15 -8.83 3.73
N ALA A 148 -15.24 -9.80 3.82
CA ALA A 148 -14.06 -9.66 4.68
C ALA A 148 -13.03 -8.69 4.05
N PHE A 149 -12.88 -8.72 2.72
CA PHE A 149 -12.03 -7.77 2.01
C PHE A 149 -12.55 -6.34 2.19
N SER A 150 -13.83 -6.09 1.92
CA SER A 150 -14.45 -4.77 2.12
C SER A 150 -14.28 -4.28 3.56
N ALA A 151 -14.62 -5.11 4.55
CA ALA A 151 -14.42 -4.77 5.97
C ALA A 151 -12.97 -4.39 6.26
N SER A 152 -11.99 -5.11 5.70
CA SER A 152 -10.57 -4.80 5.87
C SER A 152 -10.18 -3.45 5.28
N LYS A 153 -10.76 -3.08 4.13
CA LYS A 153 -10.48 -1.80 3.46
C LYS A 153 -11.15 -0.61 4.16
N PHE A 154 -12.36 -0.78 4.70
CA PHE A 154 -12.96 0.20 5.60
C PHE A 154 -12.15 0.39 6.88
N ALA A 155 -11.61 -0.70 7.45
CA ALA A 155 -10.74 -0.61 8.62
C ALA A 155 -9.49 0.24 8.37
N LEU A 156 -8.86 0.14 7.18
CA LEU A 156 -7.73 1.01 6.81
C LEU A 156 -8.12 2.49 6.81
N ARG A 157 -9.29 2.85 6.29
CA ARG A 157 -9.80 4.25 6.34
C ARG A 157 -9.98 4.72 7.78
N GLY A 158 -10.65 3.91 8.62
CA GLY A 158 -10.80 4.22 10.05
C GLY A 158 -9.45 4.41 10.76
N MET A 159 -8.47 3.56 10.44
CA MET A 159 -7.12 3.65 10.99
C MET A 159 -6.41 4.96 10.60
N VAL A 160 -6.44 5.37 9.33
CA VAL A 160 -5.78 6.61 8.91
C VAL A 160 -6.45 7.85 9.49
N HIS A 161 -7.76 7.83 9.71
CA HIS A 161 -8.47 8.92 10.38
C HIS A 161 -7.96 9.11 11.82
N ALA A 162 -7.87 8.02 12.59
CA ALA A 162 -7.38 8.06 13.97
C ALA A 162 -5.89 8.42 14.05
N LEU A 163 -5.07 7.90 13.14
CA LEU A 163 -3.63 8.20 13.09
C LEU A 163 -3.36 9.68 12.80
N ARG A 164 -4.13 10.32 11.93
CA ARG A 164 -3.99 11.76 11.66
C ARG A 164 -4.16 12.60 12.93
N GLU A 165 -5.13 12.25 13.78
CA GLU A 165 -5.29 12.93 15.08
C GLU A 165 -4.18 12.59 16.06
N SER A 166 -3.86 11.30 16.19
CA SER A 166 -2.82 10.83 17.10
C SER A 166 -1.42 11.40 16.80
N LEU A 167 -1.13 11.69 15.54
CA LEU A 167 0.18 12.16 15.08
C LEU A 167 0.18 13.62 14.62
N ARG A 168 -0.89 14.37 14.86
CA ARG A 168 -1.07 15.76 14.43
C ARG A 168 0.08 16.66 14.86
N GLU A 169 0.49 16.57 16.11
CA GLU A 169 1.58 17.39 16.67
C GLU A 169 2.95 17.13 16.02
N HIS A 170 3.12 15.97 15.39
CA HIS A 170 4.37 15.60 14.71
C HIS A 170 4.38 15.98 13.23
N ALA A 171 3.30 16.57 12.72
CA ALA A 171 3.13 16.99 11.33
C ALA A 171 3.46 15.87 10.29
N ILE A 172 3.19 14.60 10.62
CA ILE A 172 3.33 13.47 9.70
C ILE A 172 2.13 13.46 8.76
N GLY A 173 2.37 13.56 7.46
CA GLY A 173 1.32 13.48 6.44
C GLY A 173 0.84 12.03 6.28
N ILE A 174 -0.46 11.76 6.44
CA ILE A 174 -1.03 10.40 6.35
C ILE A 174 -2.10 10.36 5.30
N SER A 175 -1.85 9.57 4.25
CA SER A 175 -2.68 9.44 3.06
C SER A 175 -3.18 8.01 2.90
N ILE A 176 -4.37 7.87 2.31
CA ILE A 176 -4.85 6.60 1.77
C ILE A 176 -5.22 6.80 0.30
N LEU A 177 -4.81 5.86 -0.55
CA LEU A 177 -5.22 5.78 -1.94
C LEU A 177 -6.22 4.63 -2.07
N ASN A 178 -7.46 4.96 -2.34
CA ASN A 178 -8.53 3.98 -2.56
C ASN A 178 -8.57 3.65 -4.06
N LEU A 179 -7.95 2.53 -4.42
CA LEU A 179 -7.72 2.15 -5.81
C LEU A 179 -8.77 1.13 -6.28
N GLY A 180 -9.23 1.27 -7.50
CA GLY A 180 -9.95 0.24 -8.23
C GLY A 180 -9.02 -0.84 -8.78
N TYR A 181 -9.45 -1.56 -9.81
CA TYR A 181 -8.66 -2.61 -10.45
C TYR A 181 -7.44 -2.04 -11.19
N LEU A 182 -6.28 -2.64 -10.98
CA LEU A 182 -5.00 -2.20 -11.52
C LEU A 182 -4.49 -3.12 -12.62
N ALA A 183 -3.88 -2.54 -13.64
CA ALA A 183 -3.19 -3.24 -14.71
C ALA A 183 -1.81 -3.75 -14.26
N THR A 184 -1.78 -4.67 -13.28
CA THR A 184 -0.54 -5.16 -12.64
C THR A 184 0.26 -6.13 -13.49
N GLU A 185 -0.29 -6.62 -14.58
CA GLU A 185 0.35 -7.52 -15.55
C GLU A 185 1.26 -6.76 -16.53
N TYR A 186 1.17 -5.43 -16.56
CA TYR A 186 1.97 -4.56 -17.41
C TYR A 186 3.03 -3.84 -16.56
N ASP A 187 4.27 -3.84 -17.02
CA ASP A 187 5.34 -3.06 -16.39
C ASP A 187 5.15 -1.55 -16.67
N CYS A 188 5.77 -0.70 -15.83
CA CYS A 188 5.57 0.76 -15.91
C CYS A 188 6.15 1.43 -17.18
N ASP A 189 6.97 0.74 -17.93
CA ASP A 189 7.52 1.17 -19.22
C ASP A 189 6.65 0.73 -20.42
N PHE A 190 5.63 -0.10 -20.18
CA PHE A 190 4.66 -0.47 -21.23
C PHE A 190 3.79 0.75 -21.61
N PRO A 191 3.53 1.00 -22.92
CA PRO A 191 2.79 2.18 -23.35
C PRO A 191 1.36 2.22 -22.79
N VAL A 192 0.98 3.34 -22.18
CA VAL A 192 -0.33 3.51 -21.54
C VAL A 192 -1.47 3.31 -22.54
N GLU A 193 -1.32 3.79 -23.76
CA GLU A 193 -2.33 3.64 -24.82
C GLU A 193 -2.59 2.17 -25.17
N GLU A 194 -1.57 1.32 -25.10
CA GLU A 194 -1.71 -0.12 -25.33
C GLU A 194 -2.39 -0.78 -24.12
N VAL A 195 -2.04 -0.40 -22.89
CA VAL A 195 -2.75 -0.86 -21.68
C VAL A 195 -4.24 -0.54 -21.78
N LEU A 196 -4.58 0.70 -22.11
CA LEU A 196 -5.98 1.13 -22.23
C LEU A 196 -6.73 0.36 -23.33
N LYS A 197 -6.06 0.08 -24.44
CA LYS A 197 -6.64 -0.67 -25.54
C LYS A 197 -6.87 -2.14 -25.17
N GLU A 198 -5.88 -2.79 -24.56
CA GLU A 198 -5.94 -4.22 -24.22
C GLU A 198 -6.91 -4.50 -23.07
N THR A 199 -7.09 -3.55 -22.14
CA THR A 199 -7.99 -3.68 -21.01
C THR A 199 -9.33 -2.98 -21.20
N GLU A 200 -9.58 -2.41 -22.37
CA GLU A 200 -10.77 -1.58 -22.65
C GLU A 200 -10.99 -0.47 -21.60
N ALA A 201 -9.89 0.07 -21.06
CA ALA A 201 -9.86 1.04 -19.97
C ALA A 201 -10.56 0.56 -18.66
N ALA A 202 -10.72 -0.75 -18.48
CA ALA A 202 -11.27 -1.33 -17.24
C ALA A 202 -10.25 -1.43 -16.09
N LEU A 203 -8.95 -1.29 -16.41
CA LEU A 203 -7.88 -1.35 -15.42
C LEU A 203 -7.09 -0.03 -15.40
N ILE A 204 -6.68 0.38 -14.21
CA ILE A 204 -5.88 1.59 -13.99
C ILE A 204 -4.41 1.28 -14.31
N PRO A 205 -3.75 2.01 -15.22
CA PRO A 205 -2.32 1.88 -15.44
C PRO A 205 -1.51 2.19 -14.17
N LEU A 206 -0.46 1.44 -13.89
CA LEU A 206 0.38 1.66 -12.71
C LEU A 206 1.02 3.06 -12.71
N THR A 207 1.29 3.64 -13.88
CA THR A 207 1.83 5.00 -14.03
C THR A 207 0.95 6.08 -13.41
N ASP A 208 -0.38 5.92 -13.47
CA ASP A 208 -1.33 6.88 -12.88
C ASP A 208 -1.27 6.83 -11.36
N VAL A 209 -1.18 5.62 -10.80
CA VAL A 209 -1.00 5.45 -9.34
C VAL A 209 0.35 6.00 -8.89
N LEU A 210 1.42 5.78 -9.66
CA LEU A 210 2.74 6.35 -9.38
C LEU A 210 2.72 7.88 -9.41
N ALA A 211 1.95 8.50 -10.32
CA ALA A 211 1.76 9.94 -10.35
C ALA A 211 1.08 10.46 -9.07
N ALA A 212 0.04 9.76 -8.58
CA ALA A 212 -0.62 10.08 -7.32
C ALA A 212 0.33 9.94 -6.12
N VAL A 213 1.13 8.86 -6.06
CA VAL A 213 2.15 8.67 -5.02
C VAL A 213 3.18 9.81 -5.05
N ARG A 214 3.71 10.17 -6.24
CA ARG A 214 4.63 11.30 -6.39
C ARG A 214 4.01 12.61 -5.93
N PHE A 215 2.75 12.87 -6.27
CA PHE A 215 2.02 14.06 -5.82
C PHE A 215 2.01 14.14 -4.29
N ILE A 216 1.63 13.07 -3.59
CA ILE A 216 1.62 13.04 -2.12
C ILE A 216 3.00 13.31 -1.54
N LEU A 217 4.03 12.60 -2.02
CA LEU A 217 5.40 12.70 -1.49
C LEU A 217 6.03 14.08 -1.71
N ASN A 218 5.65 14.77 -2.80
CA ASN A 218 6.17 16.09 -3.14
C ASN A 218 5.47 17.27 -2.43
N THR A 219 4.36 17.02 -1.69
CA THR A 219 3.73 18.08 -0.90
C THR A 219 4.62 18.49 0.27
N SER A 220 4.59 19.78 0.62
CA SER A 220 5.29 20.27 1.80
C SER A 220 4.69 19.73 3.10
N LYS A 221 5.38 19.93 4.21
CA LYS A 221 4.90 19.55 5.55
C LYS A 221 3.64 20.31 6.00
N ALA A 222 3.30 21.38 5.31
CA ALA A 222 2.09 22.15 5.58
C ALA A 222 0.82 21.52 4.99
N THR A 223 0.97 20.48 4.12
CA THR A 223 -0.13 19.88 3.38
C THR A 223 -0.23 18.40 3.68
N CYS A 224 -1.42 17.96 4.09
CA CYS A 224 -1.77 16.55 4.19
C CYS A 224 -2.81 16.21 3.11
N VAL A 225 -2.41 15.46 2.09
CA VAL A 225 -3.36 14.82 1.17
C VAL A 225 -4.01 13.68 1.93
N LYS A 226 -5.30 13.77 2.20
CA LYS A 226 -5.98 12.81 3.09
C LYS A 226 -6.35 11.52 2.38
N GLU A 227 -7.08 11.64 1.29
CA GLU A 227 -7.60 10.53 0.50
C GLU A 227 -7.53 10.87 -0.98
N ILE A 228 -7.26 9.87 -1.80
CA ILE A 228 -7.39 9.93 -3.26
C ILE A 228 -8.15 8.68 -3.67
N ASP A 229 -9.31 8.87 -4.27
CA ASP A 229 -10.14 7.80 -4.80
C ASP A 229 -9.88 7.69 -6.30
N MET A 230 -9.45 6.52 -6.75
CA MET A 230 -9.08 6.27 -8.15
C MET A 230 -9.77 4.98 -8.65
N PRO A 231 -11.04 5.02 -8.98
CA PRO A 231 -11.67 3.93 -9.73
C PRO A 231 -11.18 3.93 -11.19
N ALA A 232 -11.21 2.78 -11.86
CA ALA A 232 -11.09 2.78 -13.30
C ALA A 232 -12.35 3.43 -13.93
N MET A 233 -12.18 4.10 -15.07
CA MET A 233 -13.31 4.81 -15.73
C MET A 233 -14.46 3.88 -16.14
N GLN A 234 -14.17 2.60 -16.35
CA GLN A 234 -15.17 1.57 -16.69
C GLN A 234 -15.59 0.72 -15.48
N ASP A 235 -15.13 1.06 -14.27
CA ASP A 235 -15.52 0.35 -13.05
C ASP A 235 -16.94 0.77 -12.62
N PHE A 236 -17.90 -0.13 -12.81
CA PHE A 236 -19.30 0.09 -12.42
C PHE A 236 -19.63 -0.31 -10.97
N ASN A 237 -18.63 -0.73 -10.20
CA ASN A 237 -18.81 -1.11 -8.80
C ASN A 237 -18.75 0.09 -7.84
N VAL A 238 -18.37 1.25 -8.31
CA VAL A 238 -18.25 2.51 -7.55
C VAL A 238 -18.97 3.65 -8.25
#